data_2b9227d406e30ffbf1855ec9299cbecf
#
_entry.id   2b9227d406e30ffbf1855ec9299cbecf
#
_cell.length_a   1.000
_cell.length_b   1.000
_cell.length_c   1.000
_cell.angle_alpha   90.00
_cell.angle_beta   90.00
_cell.angle_gamma   90.00
#
_symmetry.space_group_name_H-M   'P 1'
#
loop_
_entity.id
_entity.type
_entity.pdbx_description
1 polymer ?
#
loop_
_entity_poly.entity_id
_entity_poly.type
_entity_poly.pdbx_seq_one_letter_code
_entity_poly.pdbx_strand_id
1 'polypeptide(L)'
;VIVNRFSKGPEGWCSYDYHASIVSGGRNVFVLATWEGSGGVDNDSHISVDNTRWSADTPEQPLSILPFLFYRSWIDEDPIDLRNAEVSVYLRGDDLQLDGARCLFWVHGEGGRWHLDTQPLHISDGAWSNEPLRFTLPDDQSAWHHSWPRTPDSMKSFPKLIQSVHSYGFSFVGFSREVAGRLSMGSFSIAQT
;
A
#
# COMPACT_ATOMS: atom_id res chain seq x y z
N VAL A 1 4.17 -11.42 -14.31
CA VAL A 1 3.61 -10.05 -14.37
C VAL A 1 2.27 -10.04 -13.66
N ILE A 2 2.09 -9.13 -12.71
CA ILE A 2 0.81 -8.85 -12.04
C ILE A 2 0.23 -7.60 -12.70
N VAL A 3 -1.07 -7.61 -13.03
CA VAL A 3 -1.76 -6.44 -13.59
C VAL A 3 -3.15 -6.35 -12.98
N ASN A 4 -3.45 -5.21 -12.36
CA ASN A 4 -4.79 -4.84 -11.91
C ASN A 4 -5.29 -3.66 -12.74
N ARG A 5 -6.41 -3.81 -13.39
CA ARG A 5 -7.05 -2.77 -14.22
C ARG A 5 -8.37 -2.27 -13.64
N PHE A 6 -8.82 -2.93 -12.58
CA PHE A 6 -10.09 -2.62 -11.89
C PHE A 6 -11.32 -2.64 -12.80
N SER A 7 -11.27 -3.40 -13.89
CA SER A 7 -12.34 -3.39 -14.92
C SER A 7 -13.69 -3.86 -14.40
N LYS A 8 -13.73 -4.65 -13.32
CA LYS A 8 -14.96 -5.26 -12.80
C LYS A 8 -15.09 -5.18 -11.27
N GLY A 9 -14.26 -4.38 -10.61
CA GLY A 9 -14.27 -4.28 -9.15
C GLY A 9 -12.90 -4.00 -8.56
N PRO A 10 -12.74 -4.05 -7.22
CA PRO A 10 -11.50 -3.71 -6.53
C PRO A 10 -10.41 -4.78 -6.66
N GLU A 11 -10.69 -5.92 -7.27
CA GLU A 11 -9.72 -7.00 -7.57
C GLU A 11 -8.92 -7.46 -6.32
N GLY A 12 -9.55 -7.46 -5.14
CA GLY A 12 -8.93 -7.85 -3.89
C GLY A 12 -8.23 -6.74 -3.12
N TRP A 13 -8.10 -5.56 -3.66
CA TRP A 13 -7.53 -4.42 -2.95
C TRP A 13 -8.46 -3.90 -1.86
N CYS A 14 -7.89 -3.60 -0.69
CA CYS A 14 -8.62 -3.16 0.48
C CYS A 14 -7.81 -2.15 1.30
N SER A 15 -8.44 -1.62 2.33
CA SER A 15 -7.82 -0.83 3.39
C SER A 15 -7.91 -1.56 4.72
N TYR A 16 -7.03 -1.24 5.66
CA TYR A 16 -7.05 -1.76 7.01
C TYR A 16 -7.72 -0.77 7.96
N ASP A 17 -8.76 -1.20 8.62
CA ASP A 17 -9.45 -0.41 9.64
C ASP A 17 -9.04 -0.87 11.04
N TYR A 18 -8.13 -0.12 11.66
CA TYR A 18 -7.62 -0.41 12.98
C TYR A 18 -8.68 -0.18 14.08
N HIS A 19 -9.52 0.85 13.97
CA HIS A 19 -10.59 1.11 14.93
C HIS A 19 -11.60 -0.02 14.97
N ALA A 20 -12.07 -0.45 13.81
CA ALA A 20 -12.96 -1.61 13.72
C ALA A 20 -12.29 -2.88 14.26
N SER A 21 -10.99 -3.02 14.09
CA SER A 21 -10.21 -4.11 14.65
C SER A 21 -10.23 -4.12 16.18
N ILE A 22 -10.05 -2.96 16.83
CA ILE A 22 -10.15 -2.84 18.30
C ILE A 22 -11.55 -3.18 18.79
N VAL A 23 -12.58 -2.58 18.21
CA VAL A 23 -13.99 -2.77 18.60
C VAL A 23 -14.41 -4.24 18.41
N SER A 24 -13.88 -4.92 17.42
CA SER A 24 -14.16 -6.35 17.17
C SER A 24 -13.38 -7.32 18.07
N GLY A 25 -12.69 -6.85 19.10
CA GLY A 25 -11.93 -7.68 20.03
C GLY A 25 -10.58 -8.15 19.50
N GLY A 26 -9.91 -7.32 18.72
CA GLY A 26 -8.56 -7.58 18.20
C GLY A 26 -8.54 -8.41 16.90
N ARG A 27 -9.67 -8.58 16.24
CA ARG A 27 -9.71 -9.18 14.90
C ARG A 27 -9.32 -8.14 13.87
N ASN A 28 -8.43 -8.51 12.95
CA ASN A 28 -8.11 -7.64 11.82
C ASN A 28 -9.35 -7.40 10.97
N VAL A 29 -9.65 -6.13 10.73
CA VAL A 29 -10.76 -5.73 9.86
C VAL A 29 -10.20 -5.07 8.62
N PHE A 30 -10.55 -5.65 7.47
CA PHE A 30 -10.18 -5.15 6.15
C PHE A 30 -11.45 -4.78 5.40
N VAL A 31 -11.42 -3.62 4.74
CA VAL A 31 -12.55 -3.11 3.99
C VAL A 31 -12.14 -2.99 2.53
N LEU A 32 -12.88 -3.62 1.63
CA LEU A 32 -12.62 -3.50 0.20
C LEU A 32 -12.60 -2.02 -0.23
N ALA A 33 -11.66 -1.69 -1.10
CA ALA A 33 -11.60 -0.37 -1.71
C ALA A 33 -12.90 -0.08 -2.47
N THR A 34 -13.31 1.18 -2.49
CA THR A 34 -14.47 1.60 -3.27
C THR A 34 -14.11 1.54 -4.76
N TRP A 35 -14.93 0.87 -5.54
CA TRP A 35 -14.76 0.76 -6.97
C TRP A 35 -15.63 1.79 -7.70
N GLU A 36 -15.01 2.45 -8.66
CA GLU A 36 -15.65 3.44 -9.55
C GLU A 36 -15.48 2.99 -10.99
N GLY A 37 -16.59 2.86 -11.70
CA GLY A 37 -16.61 2.34 -13.08
C GLY A 37 -16.11 3.34 -14.14
N SER A 38 -15.79 4.58 -13.75
CA SER A 38 -15.30 5.64 -14.63
C SER A 38 -14.55 6.70 -13.81
N GLY A 39 -14.00 7.73 -14.49
CA GLY A 39 -13.30 8.83 -13.83
C GLY A 39 -11.85 8.51 -13.44
N GLY A 40 -11.35 7.35 -13.81
CA GLY A 40 -9.94 7.01 -13.74
C GLY A 40 -9.12 7.63 -14.87
N VAL A 41 -7.92 7.13 -15.09
CA VAL A 41 -7.06 7.50 -16.22
C VAL A 41 -7.79 7.16 -17.52
N ASP A 42 -7.80 8.08 -18.48
CA ASP A 42 -8.53 7.95 -19.74
C ASP A 42 -10.04 7.63 -19.57
N ASN A 43 -10.60 8.07 -18.43
CA ASN A 43 -11.96 7.78 -18.01
C ASN A 43 -12.26 6.30 -17.74
N ASP A 44 -11.23 5.49 -17.54
CA ASP A 44 -11.36 4.10 -17.12
C ASP A 44 -11.83 3.96 -15.67
N SER A 45 -12.07 2.74 -15.24
CA SER A 45 -12.38 2.40 -13.84
C SER A 45 -11.15 2.58 -12.93
N HIS A 46 -11.43 2.81 -11.66
CA HIS A 46 -10.41 2.95 -10.63
C HIS A 46 -10.95 2.53 -9.26
N ILE A 47 -10.08 2.51 -8.27
CA ILE A 47 -10.46 2.28 -6.87
C ILE A 47 -10.05 3.47 -6.00
N SER A 48 -10.75 3.67 -4.90
CA SER A 48 -10.44 4.74 -3.96
C SER A 48 -10.66 4.33 -2.51
N VAL A 49 -9.95 5.01 -1.61
CA VAL A 49 -10.14 4.91 -0.16
C VAL A 49 -9.96 6.31 0.43
N ASP A 50 -10.89 6.75 1.27
CA ASP A 50 -10.77 8.00 2.01
C ASP A 50 -10.37 7.75 3.47
N ASN A 51 -10.07 8.84 4.19
CA ASN A 51 -9.62 8.78 5.58
C ASN A 51 -10.65 8.25 6.58
N THR A 52 -11.88 8.02 6.19
CA THR A 52 -12.87 7.36 7.05
C THR A 52 -12.65 5.86 7.15
N ARG A 53 -11.84 5.29 6.26
CA ARG A 53 -11.59 3.85 6.16
C ARG A 53 -10.16 3.43 6.49
N TRP A 54 -9.19 4.33 6.45
CA TRP A 54 -7.85 4.00 6.89
C TRP A 54 -7.62 4.46 8.33
N SER A 55 -6.69 3.82 9.01
CA SER A 55 -6.22 4.23 10.32
C SER A 55 -4.74 3.92 10.50
N ALA A 56 -4.15 4.60 11.46
CA ALA A 56 -2.78 4.30 11.87
C ALA A 56 -2.68 2.86 12.39
N ASP A 57 -1.55 2.22 12.17
CA ASP A 57 -1.32 0.84 12.59
C ASP A 57 -1.29 0.66 14.11
N THR A 58 -1.07 1.75 14.87
CA THR A 58 -1.28 1.80 16.32
C THR A 58 -1.62 3.22 16.77
N PRO A 59 -2.56 3.41 17.74
CA PRO A 59 -2.95 4.73 18.23
C PRO A 59 -1.85 5.42 19.04
N GLU A 60 -1.09 4.67 19.84
CA GLU A 60 -0.13 5.22 20.80
C GLU A 60 1.18 5.66 20.13
N GLN A 61 1.59 4.94 19.10
CA GLN A 61 2.79 5.25 18.33
C GLN A 61 2.57 4.85 16.88
N PRO A 62 1.80 5.60 16.12
CA PRO A 62 1.51 5.27 14.75
C PRO A 62 2.79 5.34 13.90
N LEU A 63 3.14 4.23 13.27
CA LEU A 63 4.29 4.15 12.38
C LEU A 63 3.88 4.38 10.94
N SER A 64 2.70 3.91 10.57
CA SER A 64 2.18 4.03 9.22
C SER A 64 0.65 3.99 9.20
N ILE A 65 0.09 4.63 8.18
CA ILE A 65 -1.29 4.46 7.74
C ILE A 65 -1.24 3.63 6.48
N LEU A 66 -2.14 2.64 6.34
CA LEU A 66 -2.19 1.74 5.19
C LEU A 66 -3.47 1.99 4.38
N PRO A 67 -3.48 2.98 3.47
CA PRO A 67 -4.67 3.27 2.67
C PRO A 67 -5.00 2.15 1.69
N PHE A 68 -3.99 1.51 1.10
CA PHE A 68 -4.17 0.38 0.20
C PHE A 68 -3.29 -0.79 0.58
N LEU A 69 -3.88 -1.96 0.58
CA LEU A 69 -3.18 -3.22 0.76
C LEU A 69 -3.82 -4.34 -0.07
N PHE A 70 -2.99 -5.32 -0.40
CA PHE A 70 -3.37 -6.49 -1.15
C PHE A 70 -2.72 -7.74 -0.54
N TYR A 71 -3.52 -8.74 -0.21
CA TYR A 71 -3.05 -10.05 0.27
C TYR A 71 -3.22 -11.10 -0.83
N ARG A 72 -2.14 -11.73 -1.24
CA ARG A 72 -2.14 -12.74 -2.31
C ARG A 72 -2.98 -13.97 -1.94
N SER A 73 -2.94 -14.39 -0.68
CA SER A 73 -3.72 -15.53 -0.21
C SER A 73 -5.24 -15.36 -0.29
N TRP A 74 -5.74 -14.12 -0.41
CA TRP A 74 -7.19 -13.89 -0.55
C TRP A 74 -7.72 -14.18 -1.95
N ILE A 75 -6.83 -14.34 -2.91
CA ILE A 75 -7.15 -14.73 -4.29
C ILE A 75 -6.52 -16.08 -4.64
N ASP A 76 -6.20 -16.90 -3.64
CA ASP A 76 -5.59 -18.21 -3.78
C ASP A 76 -4.25 -18.20 -4.56
N GLU A 77 -3.46 -17.13 -4.41
CA GLU A 77 -2.14 -17.01 -5.02
C GLU A 77 -1.03 -17.21 -4.00
N ASP A 78 0.02 -17.89 -4.41
CA ASP A 78 1.23 -18.09 -3.61
C ASP A 78 2.01 -16.78 -3.39
N PRO A 79 2.86 -16.72 -2.35
CA PRO A 79 3.83 -15.64 -2.20
C PRO A 79 4.70 -15.49 -3.45
N ILE A 80 5.15 -14.26 -3.70
CA ILE A 80 5.89 -13.92 -4.91
C ILE A 80 7.28 -13.35 -4.60
N ASP A 81 8.25 -13.68 -5.44
CA ASP A 81 9.57 -13.04 -5.42
C ASP A 81 9.49 -11.67 -6.10
N LEU A 82 9.82 -10.63 -5.34
CA LEU A 82 9.77 -9.24 -5.81
C LEU A 82 11.16 -8.59 -5.92
N ARG A 83 12.24 -9.35 -5.84
CA ARG A 83 13.59 -8.80 -6.02
C ARG A 83 13.74 -8.14 -7.39
N ASN A 84 14.15 -6.88 -7.35
CA ASN A 84 14.39 -6.05 -8.53
C ASN A 84 13.18 -5.91 -9.48
N ALA A 85 11.99 -6.24 -9.01
CA ALA A 85 10.77 -6.04 -9.79
C ALA A 85 10.49 -4.56 -10.01
N GLU A 86 9.89 -4.22 -11.15
CA GLU A 86 9.39 -2.87 -11.45
C GLU A 86 7.90 -2.78 -11.12
N VAL A 87 7.53 -1.74 -10.38
CA VAL A 87 6.14 -1.36 -10.12
C VAL A 87 5.75 -0.18 -10.96
N SER A 88 4.55 -0.22 -11.54
CA SER A 88 3.95 0.88 -12.27
C SER A 88 2.52 1.11 -11.76
N VAL A 89 2.18 2.34 -11.39
CA VAL A 89 0.89 2.66 -10.78
C VAL A 89 0.48 4.11 -11.06
N TYR A 90 -0.82 4.33 -11.22
CA TYR A 90 -1.40 5.66 -11.16
C TYR A 90 -1.99 5.89 -9.77
N LEU A 91 -1.53 6.93 -9.08
CA LEU A 91 -2.08 7.40 -7.81
C LEU A 91 -2.56 8.84 -7.96
N ARG A 92 -3.71 9.14 -7.36
CA ARG A 92 -4.30 10.47 -7.32
C ARG A 92 -4.80 10.76 -5.91
N GLY A 93 -4.48 11.95 -5.41
CA GLY A 93 -5.08 12.52 -4.22
C GLY A 93 -6.30 13.36 -4.57
N ASP A 94 -7.28 13.43 -3.69
CA ASP A 94 -8.34 14.43 -3.72
C ASP A 94 -8.46 15.01 -2.31
N ASP A 95 -8.15 16.30 -2.17
CA ASP A 95 -8.01 17.00 -0.88
C ASP A 95 -7.05 16.26 0.08
N LEU A 96 -6.03 15.63 -0.46
CA LEU A 96 -5.10 14.78 0.30
C LEU A 96 -4.15 15.64 1.12
N GLN A 97 -4.29 15.57 2.43
CA GLN A 97 -3.48 16.28 3.41
C GLN A 97 -2.58 15.27 4.11
N LEU A 98 -1.33 15.22 3.72
CA LEU A 98 -0.35 14.26 4.25
C LEU A 98 0.30 14.70 5.56
N ASP A 99 0.18 15.98 5.93
CA ASP A 99 0.75 16.57 7.15
C ASP A 99 2.23 16.20 7.38
N GLY A 100 3.01 16.30 6.30
CA GLY A 100 4.43 15.94 6.28
C GLY A 100 4.73 14.46 6.01
N ALA A 101 3.73 13.61 5.92
CA ALA A 101 3.92 12.21 5.59
C ALA A 101 4.45 12.00 4.17
N ARG A 102 5.20 10.93 4.01
CA ARG A 102 5.61 10.40 2.71
C ARG A 102 4.71 9.24 2.34
N CYS A 103 4.35 9.13 1.06
CA CYS A 103 3.72 7.93 0.53
C CYS A 103 4.81 6.94 0.10
N LEU A 104 4.78 5.74 0.64
CA LEU A 104 5.76 4.69 0.36
C LEU A 104 5.05 3.42 -0.11
N PHE A 105 5.73 2.65 -0.95
CA PHE A 105 5.36 1.27 -1.20
C PHE A 105 5.89 0.38 -0.08
N TRP A 106 5.13 -0.62 0.33
CA TRP A 106 5.55 -1.57 1.34
C TRP A 106 5.33 -3.00 0.90
N VAL A 107 6.12 -3.90 1.47
CA VAL A 107 5.99 -5.35 1.33
C VAL A 107 5.88 -6.00 2.70
N HIS A 108 5.14 -7.10 2.77
CA HIS A 108 5.01 -7.89 3.97
C HIS A 108 5.13 -9.37 3.63
N GLY A 109 5.80 -10.10 4.50
CA GLY A 109 5.94 -11.54 4.39
C GLY A 109 6.15 -12.15 5.76
N GLU A 110 6.57 -13.38 5.79
CA GLU A 110 6.96 -14.03 7.03
C GLU A 110 8.05 -13.22 7.72
N GLY A 111 7.72 -12.66 8.87
CA GLY A 111 8.65 -11.92 9.69
C GLY A 111 8.62 -10.42 9.58
N GLY A 112 7.65 -9.83 8.88
CA GLY A 112 7.40 -8.42 9.05
C GLY A 112 7.02 -7.63 7.81
N ARG A 113 6.90 -6.33 8.02
CA ARG A 113 6.59 -5.32 7.00
C ARG A 113 7.76 -4.37 6.84
N TRP A 114 8.09 -4.09 5.58
CA TRP A 114 9.16 -3.18 5.21
C TRP A 114 8.65 -2.16 4.19
N HIS A 115 9.02 -0.90 4.37
CA HIS A 115 8.64 0.22 3.51
C HIS A 115 9.84 0.66 2.67
N LEU A 116 9.60 0.91 1.39
CA LEU A 116 10.62 1.39 0.46
C LEU A 116 10.90 2.87 0.72
N ASP A 117 11.94 3.15 1.46
CA ASP A 117 12.25 4.46 2.04
C ASP A 117 12.96 5.41 1.07
N THR A 118 13.72 4.84 0.14
CA THR A 118 14.55 5.60 -0.81
C THR A 118 13.81 6.12 -2.03
N GLN A 119 12.57 5.67 -2.26
CA GLN A 119 11.76 6.04 -3.40
C GLN A 119 10.34 6.48 -2.97
N PRO A 120 10.22 7.63 -2.25
CA PRO A 120 8.91 8.16 -1.89
C PRO A 120 8.11 8.54 -3.14
N LEU A 121 6.82 8.24 -3.12
CA LEU A 121 5.92 8.47 -4.24
C LEU A 121 5.34 9.87 -4.17
N HIS A 122 5.41 10.60 -5.26
CA HIS A 122 4.78 11.91 -5.39
C HIS A 122 3.39 11.75 -5.98
N ILE A 123 2.36 12.05 -5.17
CA ILE A 123 0.96 11.90 -5.55
C ILE A 123 0.45 13.23 -6.11
N SER A 124 -0.11 13.20 -7.31
CA SER A 124 -0.84 14.35 -7.88
C SER A 124 -2.15 14.56 -7.12
N ASP A 125 -2.50 15.81 -6.80
CA ASP A 125 -3.76 16.16 -6.15
C ASP A 125 -4.76 16.73 -7.15
N GLY A 126 -6.01 16.25 -7.09
CA GLY A 126 -7.12 16.71 -7.92
C GLY A 126 -7.15 16.21 -9.37
N ALA A 127 -6.07 15.60 -9.86
CA ALA A 127 -6.00 15.12 -11.24
C ALA A 127 -5.10 13.87 -11.36
N TRP A 128 -5.38 13.04 -12.35
CA TRP A 128 -4.46 11.97 -12.73
C TRP A 128 -3.23 12.53 -13.45
N SER A 129 -2.07 11.96 -13.16
CA SER A 129 -0.85 12.27 -13.93
C SER A 129 -0.95 11.68 -15.34
N ASN A 130 -0.23 12.28 -16.29
CA ASN A 130 -0.18 11.78 -17.67
C ASN A 130 0.56 10.44 -17.79
N GLU A 131 1.51 10.20 -16.88
CA GLU A 131 2.33 8.98 -16.85
C GLU A 131 2.19 8.31 -15.49
N PRO A 132 2.27 6.98 -15.42
CA PRO A 132 2.27 6.26 -14.16
C PRO A 132 3.55 6.54 -13.36
N LEU A 133 3.44 6.48 -12.06
CA LEU A 133 4.60 6.38 -11.18
C LEU A 133 5.30 5.03 -11.44
N ARG A 134 6.62 5.05 -11.62
CA ARG A 134 7.44 3.85 -11.83
C ARG A 134 8.56 3.83 -10.82
N PHE A 135 8.78 2.66 -10.22
CA PHE A 135 9.88 2.46 -9.28
C PHE A 135 10.28 1.00 -9.24
N THR A 136 11.53 0.76 -8.84
CA THR A 136 12.08 -0.60 -8.70
C THR A 136 12.11 -1.00 -7.25
N LEU A 137 11.89 -2.27 -6.97
CA LEU A 137 11.95 -2.88 -5.64
C LEU A 137 13.36 -3.48 -5.42
N PRO A 138 14.32 -2.72 -4.86
CA PRO A 138 15.67 -3.23 -4.69
C PRO A 138 15.71 -4.38 -3.67
N ASP A 139 16.58 -5.35 -3.90
CA ASP A 139 16.86 -6.44 -2.95
C ASP A 139 17.85 -6.02 -1.84
N ASP A 140 18.36 -4.80 -1.90
CA ASP A 140 19.21 -4.20 -0.87
C ASP A 140 18.35 -3.70 0.31
N GLN A 141 18.53 -4.32 1.46
CA GLN A 141 17.82 -3.96 2.70
C GLN A 141 18.01 -2.49 3.10
N SER A 142 19.13 -1.85 2.76
CA SER A 142 19.40 -0.46 3.10
C SER A 142 18.44 0.55 2.47
N ALA A 143 17.74 0.14 1.41
CA ALA A 143 16.70 0.95 0.75
C ALA A 143 15.36 0.97 1.50
N TRP A 144 15.22 0.15 2.53
CA TRP A 144 13.97 -0.11 3.23
C TRP A 144 14.10 0.16 4.71
N HIS A 145 12.98 0.51 5.37
CA HIS A 145 12.89 0.48 6.82
C HIS A 145 11.84 -0.50 7.30
N HIS A 146 12.13 -1.15 8.41
CA HIS A 146 11.25 -2.11 9.07
C HIS A 146 10.22 -1.39 9.95
N SER A 147 8.96 -1.82 9.92
CA SER A 147 7.90 -1.24 10.74
C SER A 147 7.18 -2.24 11.65
N TRP A 148 7.12 -3.50 11.28
CA TRP A 148 6.42 -4.53 12.04
C TRP A 148 7.06 -5.90 11.81
N PRO A 149 7.19 -6.78 12.82
CA PRO A 149 6.87 -6.55 14.23
C PRO A 149 7.85 -5.57 14.89
N ARG A 150 7.44 -4.99 16.01
CA ARG A 150 8.22 -3.93 16.68
C ARG A 150 9.37 -4.41 17.55
N THR A 151 9.39 -5.68 17.91
CA THR A 151 10.43 -6.27 18.76
C THR A 151 11.60 -6.74 17.91
N PRO A 152 12.85 -6.33 18.20
CA PRO A 152 14.04 -6.74 17.45
C PRO A 152 14.18 -8.25 17.29
N ASP A 153 13.85 -9.02 18.34
CA ASP A 153 13.99 -10.48 18.38
C ASP A 153 13.06 -11.21 17.40
N SER A 154 12.01 -10.55 16.92
CA SER A 154 11.07 -11.10 15.94
C SER A 154 11.34 -10.64 14.51
N MET A 155 12.32 -9.76 14.30
CA MET A 155 12.72 -9.29 12.97
C MET A 155 13.38 -10.44 12.20
N LYS A 156 12.81 -10.76 11.06
CA LYS A 156 13.42 -11.70 10.10
C LYS A 156 14.15 -10.97 8.98
N SER A 157 15.06 -11.67 8.36
CA SER A 157 15.92 -11.16 7.30
C SER A 157 15.10 -10.66 6.10
N PHE A 158 15.25 -9.39 5.74
CA PHE A 158 14.67 -8.80 4.54
C PHE A 158 14.98 -9.58 3.27
N PRO A 159 16.22 -10.07 3.03
CA PRO A 159 16.53 -10.88 1.83
C PRO A 159 15.69 -12.15 1.67
N LYS A 160 15.20 -12.72 2.76
CA LYS A 160 14.26 -13.86 2.70
C LYS A 160 12.83 -13.41 2.45
N LEU A 161 12.43 -12.29 3.06
CA LEU A 161 11.09 -11.75 2.91
C LEU A 161 10.82 -11.32 1.48
N ILE A 162 11.73 -10.56 0.85
CA ILE A 162 11.54 -10.03 -0.52
C ILE A 162 11.45 -11.14 -1.58
N GLN A 163 11.96 -12.34 -1.29
CA GLN A 163 11.82 -13.54 -2.13
C GLN A 163 10.47 -14.25 -1.95
N SER A 164 9.70 -13.91 -0.92
CA SER A 164 8.44 -14.57 -0.58
C SER A 164 7.45 -13.58 0.01
N VAL A 165 7.04 -12.63 -0.81
CA VAL A 165 6.11 -11.56 -0.40
C VAL A 165 4.68 -12.06 -0.42
N HIS A 166 4.00 -11.95 0.72
CA HIS A 166 2.61 -12.36 0.92
C HIS A 166 1.61 -11.24 0.65
N SER A 167 2.01 -10.01 0.95
CA SER A 167 1.18 -8.84 0.73
C SER A 167 2.02 -7.60 0.45
N TYR A 168 1.41 -6.61 -0.18
CA TYR A 168 2.04 -5.35 -0.54
C TYR A 168 0.98 -4.25 -0.63
N GLY A 169 1.43 -3.02 -0.71
CA GLY A 169 0.52 -1.88 -0.85
C GLY A 169 1.21 -0.55 -0.65
N PHE A 170 0.44 0.44 -0.25
CA PHE A 170 0.90 1.81 -0.05
C PHE A 170 0.70 2.22 1.41
N SER A 171 1.57 3.09 1.89
CA SER A 171 1.53 3.61 3.26
C SER A 171 1.84 5.09 3.29
N PHE A 172 1.30 5.77 4.32
CA PHE A 172 1.72 7.10 4.70
C PHE A 172 2.57 6.99 5.96
N VAL A 173 3.79 7.52 5.92
CA VAL A 173 4.78 7.41 7.00
C VAL A 173 5.35 8.78 7.32
N GLY A 174 5.57 9.06 8.61
CA GLY A 174 6.19 10.32 9.06
C GLY A 174 5.22 11.49 9.18
N PHE A 175 3.93 11.22 9.32
CA PHE A 175 2.93 12.25 9.59
C PHE A 175 3.07 12.79 11.02
N SER A 176 2.79 14.10 11.21
CA SER A 176 2.88 14.75 12.52
C SER A 176 1.52 14.85 13.24
N ARG A 177 0.43 14.76 12.49
CA ARG A 177 -0.95 14.85 13.00
C ARG A 177 -1.83 13.81 12.33
N GLU A 178 -2.83 14.28 11.62
CA GLU A 178 -3.82 13.47 10.94
C GLU A 178 -3.63 13.56 9.42
N VAL A 179 -3.60 12.42 8.77
CA VAL A 179 -3.66 12.35 7.30
C VAL A 179 -5.13 12.29 6.91
N ALA A 180 -5.56 13.14 6.01
CA ALA A 180 -6.96 13.24 5.58
C ALA A 180 -7.07 13.35 4.06
N GLY A 181 -8.27 13.13 3.54
CA GLY A 181 -8.59 13.19 2.12
C GLY A 181 -8.84 11.81 1.53
N ARG A 182 -8.66 11.71 0.22
CA ARG A 182 -8.88 10.46 -0.55
C ARG A 182 -7.63 10.12 -1.34
N LEU A 183 -7.28 8.84 -1.34
CA LEU A 183 -6.32 8.26 -2.26
C LEU A 183 -7.05 7.36 -3.25
N SER A 184 -6.83 7.61 -4.53
CA SER A 184 -7.34 6.79 -5.63
C SER A 184 -6.19 6.10 -6.36
N MET A 185 -6.46 4.91 -6.87
CA MET A 185 -5.51 4.11 -7.65
C MET A 185 -6.16 3.72 -8.98
N GLY A 186 -5.49 4.06 -10.06
CA GLY A 186 -5.81 3.61 -11.42
C GLY A 186 -5.24 2.21 -11.68
N SER A 187 -4.64 1.99 -12.84
CA SER A 187 -3.99 0.70 -13.08
C SER A 187 -2.76 0.50 -12.21
N PHE A 188 -2.54 -0.75 -11.80
CA PHE A 188 -1.37 -1.18 -11.02
C PHE A 188 -0.73 -2.38 -11.71
N SER A 189 0.60 -2.42 -11.77
CA SER A 189 1.30 -3.60 -12.26
C SER A 189 2.64 -3.81 -11.57
N ILE A 190 3.05 -5.09 -11.48
CA ILE A 190 4.38 -5.51 -11.08
C ILE A 190 4.94 -6.39 -12.19
N ALA A 191 6.10 -6.04 -12.72
CA ALA A 191 6.85 -6.83 -13.68
C ALA A 191 8.17 -7.31 -13.05
N GLN A 192 8.47 -8.60 -13.19
CA GLN A 192 9.79 -9.12 -12.87
C GLN A 192 10.71 -8.82 -14.05
N THR A 193 11.89 -8.33 -13.77
CA THR A 193 12.95 -8.07 -14.73
C THR A 193 13.78 -9.32 -15.01
#